data_629b8bfa2ebc548e1cec3d848d3810d3
#
_entry.id   629b8bfa2ebc548e1cec3d848d3810d3
#
_cell.length_a   1.000
_cell.length_b   1.000
_cell.length_c   1.000
_cell.angle_alpha   90.00
_cell.angle_beta   90.00
_cell.angle_gamma   90.00
#
_symmetry.space_group_name_H-M   'P 1'
#
loop_
_entity.id
_entity.type
_entity.pdbx_description
1 polymer ?
#
loop_
_entity_poly.entity_id
_entity_poly.type
_entity_poly.pdbx_seq_one_letter_code
_entity_poly.pdbx_strand_id
1 'polypeptide(L)'
;MQGSRLYVGNLTYYVTSKQLEELFSNYGEVTQVNRVQGRGFAFVEMSNPSEAERAKEALDGSEFEGRALKVDEARPPTSGPRGGYRRY
;
A
#
# COMPACT_ATOMS: atom_id res chain seq x y z
N MET A 1 -8.33 -5.34 -9.19
CA MET A 1 -7.26 -4.31 -9.26
C MET A 1 -6.40 -4.54 -10.48
N GLN A 2 -5.94 -3.46 -11.07
CA GLN A 2 -5.06 -3.57 -12.22
C GLN A 2 -3.59 -3.67 -11.84
N GLY A 3 -3.24 -3.13 -10.69
CA GLY A 3 -1.87 -3.16 -10.25
C GLY A 3 -1.71 -3.94 -8.97
N SER A 4 -0.47 -4.11 -8.55
CA SER A 4 -0.15 -4.85 -7.34
C SER A 4 0.47 -3.97 -6.26
N ARG A 5 0.38 -2.67 -6.41
CA ARG A 5 0.94 -1.72 -5.45
C ARG A 5 -0.17 -1.10 -4.63
N LEU A 6 0.05 -1.04 -3.33
CA LEU A 6 -0.95 -0.53 -2.39
C LEU A 6 -0.43 0.69 -1.65
N TYR A 7 -1.33 1.65 -1.44
CA TYR A 7 -1.10 2.77 -0.55
C TYR A 7 -1.63 2.39 0.83
N VAL A 8 -0.81 2.56 1.85
CA VAL A 8 -1.19 2.24 3.23
C VAL A 8 -1.01 3.50 4.05
N GLY A 9 -2.11 4.05 4.52
CA GLY A 9 -2.10 5.31 5.25
C GLY A 9 -2.57 5.17 6.68
N ASN A 10 -2.56 6.30 7.39
CA ASN A 10 -2.96 6.40 8.78
C ASN A 10 -2.07 5.57 9.70
N LEU A 11 -0.78 5.57 9.41
CA LEU A 11 0.20 4.81 10.18
C LEU A 11 0.74 5.65 11.34
N THR A 12 1.05 4.97 12.44
CA THR A 12 1.79 5.62 13.52
C THR A 12 3.26 5.70 13.17
N TYR A 13 4.00 6.51 13.92
CA TYR A 13 5.43 6.64 13.69
C TYR A 13 6.19 5.36 14.02
N TYR A 14 5.58 4.49 14.82
CA TYR A 14 6.25 3.27 15.26
C TYR A 14 6.24 2.17 14.22
N VAL A 15 5.40 2.28 13.22
CA VAL A 15 5.26 1.21 12.24
C VAL A 15 6.47 1.20 11.33
N THR A 16 7.10 0.04 11.21
CA THR A 16 8.30 -0.13 10.38
C THR A 16 7.96 -0.86 9.09
N SER A 17 8.90 -0.79 8.14
CA SER A 17 8.76 -1.54 6.89
C SER A 17 8.58 -3.03 7.16
N LYS A 18 9.32 -3.55 8.12
CA LYS A 18 9.26 -4.96 8.42
C LYS A 18 7.89 -5.36 8.98
N GLN A 19 7.32 -4.51 9.83
CA GLN A 19 6.00 -4.79 10.36
C GLN A 19 4.96 -4.83 9.25
N LEU A 20 5.05 -3.91 8.30
CA LEU A 20 4.14 -3.91 7.17
C LEU A 20 4.34 -5.12 6.29
N GLU A 21 5.58 -5.50 6.05
CA GLU A 21 5.87 -6.68 5.25
C GLU A 21 5.25 -7.91 5.88
N GLU A 22 5.40 -8.06 7.19
CA GLU A 22 4.84 -9.21 7.89
C GLU A 22 3.32 -9.20 7.85
N LEU A 23 2.72 -8.03 8.01
CA LEU A 23 1.28 -7.92 8.00
C LEU A 23 0.70 -8.30 6.63
N PHE A 24 1.27 -7.75 5.58
CA PHE A 24 0.76 -8.01 4.23
C PHE A 24 1.11 -9.39 3.72
N SER A 25 2.18 -10.00 4.25
CA SER A 25 2.58 -11.34 3.80
C SER A 25 1.55 -12.40 4.19
N ASN A 26 0.64 -12.08 5.08
CA ASN A 26 -0.46 -12.99 5.41
C ASN A 26 -1.44 -13.14 4.25
N TYR A 27 -1.40 -12.26 3.27
CA TYR A 27 -2.35 -12.24 2.17
C TYR A 27 -1.70 -12.53 0.83
N GLY A 28 -0.38 -12.62 0.80
CA GLY A 28 0.33 -12.90 -0.44
C GLY A 28 1.79 -12.53 -0.29
N GLU A 29 2.52 -12.67 -1.38
CA GLU A 29 3.95 -12.38 -1.35
C GLU A 29 4.19 -10.88 -1.50
N VAL A 30 4.92 -10.32 -0.56
CA VAL A 30 5.30 -8.89 -0.59
C VAL A 30 6.64 -8.78 -1.29
N THR A 31 6.67 -8.02 -2.38
CA THR A 31 7.91 -7.86 -3.14
C THR A 31 8.68 -6.61 -2.73
N GLN A 32 7.98 -5.60 -2.21
CA GLN A 32 8.64 -4.37 -1.82
C GLN A 32 7.77 -3.59 -0.83
N VAL A 33 8.42 -2.98 0.16
CA VAL A 33 7.75 -2.07 1.08
C VAL A 33 8.56 -0.79 1.11
N ASN A 34 7.87 0.33 0.90
CA ASN A 34 8.49 1.65 0.94
C ASN A 34 7.80 2.49 2.02
N ARG A 35 8.37 2.49 3.22
CA ARG A 35 7.87 3.29 4.33
C ARG A 35 8.42 4.70 4.21
N VAL A 36 7.52 5.67 4.03
CA VAL A 36 7.94 7.04 3.84
C VAL A 36 8.22 7.67 5.21
N GLN A 37 9.47 8.00 5.46
CA GLN A 37 9.89 8.55 6.74
C GLN A 37 9.25 9.91 7.00
N GLY A 38 8.81 10.10 8.24
CA GLY A 38 8.21 11.36 8.63
C GLY A 38 6.79 11.55 8.14
N ARG A 39 6.22 10.54 7.51
CA ARG A 39 4.86 10.59 7.01
C ARG A 39 4.08 9.41 7.57
N GLY A 40 2.77 9.54 7.61
CA GLY A 40 1.93 8.47 8.13
C GLY A 40 1.47 7.50 7.07
N PHE A 41 2.30 7.23 6.06
CA PHE A 41 1.90 6.31 5.00
C PHE A 41 3.09 5.56 4.44
N ALA A 42 2.79 4.52 3.68
CA ALA A 42 3.78 3.69 3.03
C ALA A 42 3.19 3.09 1.78
N PHE A 43 4.04 2.54 0.93
CA PHE A 43 3.61 1.79 -0.24
C PHE A 43 4.07 0.36 -0.10
N VAL A 44 3.17 -0.58 -0.41
CA VAL A 44 3.46 -2.00 -0.34
C VAL A 44 3.18 -2.59 -1.71
N GLU A 45 4.18 -3.29 -2.25
CA GLU A 45 4.00 -3.94 -3.54
C GLU A 45 3.94 -5.45 -3.35
N MET A 46 2.89 -6.06 -3.91
CA MET A 46 2.69 -7.50 -3.83
C MET A 46 3.09 -8.14 -5.15
N SER A 47 3.16 -9.47 -5.17
CA SER A 47 3.64 -10.17 -6.35
C SER A 47 2.63 -10.18 -7.50
N ASN A 48 1.34 -10.03 -7.20
CA ASN A 48 0.33 -9.99 -8.25
C ASN A 48 -0.89 -9.21 -7.77
N PRO A 49 -1.73 -8.75 -8.72
CA PRO A 49 -2.89 -7.93 -8.36
C PRO A 49 -3.93 -8.66 -7.52
N SER A 50 -4.05 -9.95 -7.70
CA SER A 50 -5.04 -10.73 -6.96
C SER A 50 -4.71 -10.73 -5.46
N GLU A 51 -3.44 -10.92 -5.12
CA GLU A 51 -3.01 -10.87 -3.74
C GLU A 51 -3.12 -9.47 -3.16
N ALA A 52 -2.79 -8.46 -3.96
CA ALA A 52 -2.89 -7.08 -3.53
C ALA A 52 -4.34 -6.71 -3.22
N GLU A 53 -5.26 -7.15 -4.06
CA GLU A 53 -6.67 -6.87 -3.83
C GLU A 53 -7.17 -7.54 -2.56
N ARG A 54 -6.74 -8.78 -2.33
CA ARG A 54 -7.12 -9.49 -1.11
C ARG A 54 -6.62 -8.77 0.13
N ALA A 55 -5.37 -8.31 0.10
CA ALA A 55 -4.80 -7.60 1.23
C ALA A 55 -5.55 -6.28 1.46
N LYS A 56 -5.87 -5.58 0.37
CA LYS A 56 -6.60 -4.33 0.48
C LYS A 56 -7.95 -4.54 1.15
N GLU A 57 -8.69 -5.53 0.70
CA GLU A 57 -10.03 -5.77 1.25
C GLU A 57 -9.98 -6.20 2.71
N ALA A 58 -8.95 -6.97 3.08
CA ALA A 58 -8.85 -7.47 4.44
C ALA A 58 -8.34 -6.40 5.41
N LEU A 59 -7.45 -5.53 4.96
CA LEU A 59 -6.75 -4.62 5.85
C LEU A 59 -7.30 -3.20 5.84
N ASP A 60 -8.03 -2.80 4.80
CA ASP A 60 -8.61 -1.47 4.77
C ASP A 60 -9.63 -1.35 5.89
N GLY A 61 -9.40 -0.40 6.79
CA GLY A 61 -10.26 -0.19 7.93
C GLY A 61 -9.95 -1.06 9.14
N SER A 62 -8.99 -1.99 9.02
CA SER A 62 -8.65 -2.82 10.16
C SER A 62 -7.69 -2.08 11.08
N GLU A 63 -7.75 -2.43 12.37
CA GLU A 63 -6.93 -1.75 13.36
C GLU A 63 -5.55 -2.35 13.42
N PHE A 64 -4.54 -1.49 13.37
CA PHE A 64 -3.15 -1.90 13.47
C PHE A 64 -2.40 -0.84 14.27
N GLU A 65 -1.74 -1.25 15.33
CA GLU A 65 -1.00 -0.36 16.22
C GLU A 65 -1.87 0.79 16.72
N GLY A 66 -3.12 0.47 17.03
CA GLY A 66 -4.05 1.43 17.60
C GLY A 66 -4.73 2.34 16.62
N ARG A 67 -4.55 2.14 15.32
CA ARG A 67 -5.17 2.98 14.30
C ARG A 67 -5.80 2.14 13.22
N ALA A 68 -6.91 2.61 12.69
CA ALA A 68 -7.55 1.97 11.55
C ALA A 68 -6.75 2.29 10.29
N LEU A 69 -6.26 1.27 9.63
CA LEU A 69 -5.46 1.44 8.42
C LEU A 69 -6.32 1.92 7.27
N LYS A 70 -5.72 2.74 6.41
CA LYS A 70 -6.33 3.09 5.14
C LYS A 70 -5.52 2.45 4.03
N VAL A 71 -6.12 1.47 3.36
CA VAL A 71 -5.43 0.73 2.30
C VAL A 71 -6.18 0.94 1.00
N ASP A 72 -5.47 1.37 -0.02
CA ASP A 72 -6.06 1.64 -1.32
C ASP A 72 -5.07 1.26 -2.41
N GLU A 73 -5.56 1.17 -3.62
CA GLU A 73 -4.69 0.87 -4.75
C GLU A 73 -3.83 2.08 -5.07
N ALA A 74 -2.53 1.86 -5.18
CA ALA A 74 -1.59 2.91 -5.57
C ALA A 74 -1.15 2.65 -7.00
N ARG A 75 -1.38 3.63 -7.87
CA ARG A 75 -0.98 3.52 -9.24
C ARG A 75 0.46 3.99 -9.40
N PRO A 76 1.23 3.34 -10.26
CA PRO A 76 2.57 3.82 -10.50
C PRO A 76 2.53 5.21 -11.13
N PRO A 77 3.50 6.05 -10.82
CA PRO A 77 3.56 7.38 -11.42
C PRO A 77 4.06 7.24 -12.83
N THR A 78 3.25 7.17 -13.72
CA THR A 78 3.70 7.14 -15.07
C THR A 78 3.01 8.06 -15.90
N SER A 79 3.21 7.80 -16.46
CA SER A 79 2.75 7.95 -17.12
C SER A 79 2.25 8.20 -18.08
N GLY A 80 2.25 8.40 -18.35
CA GLY A 80 1.80 8.53 -19.18
C GLY A 80 1.32 9.39 -19.62
N PRO A 81 1.16 9.61 -20.45
CA PRO A 81 0.75 10.57 -20.95
C PRO A 81 -0.39 11.14 -20.76
N ARG A 82 -0.26 10.76 -20.51
CA ARG A 82 -0.99 11.14 -20.15
C ARG A 82 -1.37 11.90 -19.71
N GLY A 83 -1.27 12.07 -19.77
CA GLY A 83 -1.60 12.64 -19.30
C GLY A 83 -1.94 13.23 -18.87
N GLY A 84 -1.82 13.52 -18.89
CA GLY A 84 -2.17 13.99 -18.48
C GLY A 84 -2.42 14.70 -18.27
N TYR A 85 -2.17 14.77 -18.28
CA TYR A 85 -2.41 15.34 -17.98
C TYR A 85 -2.74 16.15 -18.05
N ARG A 86 -2.68 16.38 -17.94
CA ARG A 86 -2.83 16.96 -17.80
C ARG A 86 -3.18 17.75 -17.88
N ARG A 87 -3.11 18.01 -17.96
CA ARG A 87 -3.36 18.53 -17.84
C ARG A 87 -3.75 19.15 -17.79
N TYR A 88 -3.53 19.27 -18.00
CA TYR A 88 -3.87 19.60 -17.81
C TYR A 88 -4.00 20.01 -17.71
#